data_0cab15ba6170e01fd767ac247a295d26
#
_entry.id   0cab15ba6170e01fd767ac247a295d26
#
_cell.length_a   1.000
_cell.length_b   1.000
_cell.length_c   1.000
_cell.angle_alpha   90.00
_cell.angle_beta   90.00
_cell.angle_gamma   90.00
#
_symmetry.space_group_name_H-M   'P 1'
#
loop_
_entity.id
_entity.type
_entity.pdbx_description
1 polymer ?
#
loop_
_entity_poly.entity_id
_entity_poly.type
_entity_poly.pdbx_seq_one_letter_code
_entity_poly.pdbx_strand_id
1 'polypeptide(L)'
;MKAVVLLSGGLDSSTVLYYAKSKGYKCHALIFDYGQRHRRELRSAVAVALRLRSGQASGESVEYRVVRIALPWKGSALLDKKIKVPVKRKFSGIPSTYVPARNTIFLSFALSYAEAIGAKAIFIGANAIDYSGYPDCRPQFFKSFQKVIQTGTKAKKIKIIAPLLRLTKAQIVRLAMKLKVPVELTWSCYQGGKEPCGVCDSCRLREKGFSLYNKAA
;
A
#
# COMPACT_ATOMS: atom_id res chain seq x y z
N MET A 1 -8.33 2.26 -19.55
CA MET A 1 -8.96 1.19 -18.74
C MET A 1 -9.02 1.63 -17.28
N LYS A 2 -10.12 1.34 -16.53
CA LYS A 2 -10.20 1.62 -15.09
C LYS A 2 -9.39 0.62 -14.26
N ALA A 3 -8.79 1.10 -13.16
CA ALA A 3 -8.15 0.27 -12.14
C ALA A 3 -8.47 0.77 -10.74
N VAL A 4 -8.61 -0.16 -9.79
CA VAL A 4 -8.67 0.15 -8.35
C VAL A 4 -7.26 0.07 -7.78
N VAL A 5 -6.85 1.05 -6.98
CA VAL A 5 -5.52 1.08 -6.35
C VAL A 5 -5.69 1.17 -4.84
N LEU A 6 -5.14 0.20 -4.10
CA LEU A 6 -5.09 0.24 -2.64
C LEU A 6 -4.03 1.26 -2.20
N LEU A 7 -4.48 2.39 -1.64
CA LEU A 7 -3.63 3.52 -1.27
C LEU A 7 -3.60 3.72 0.25
N SER A 8 -2.48 3.42 0.89
CA SER A 8 -2.27 3.64 2.33
C SER A 8 -1.61 4.98 2.66
N GLY A 9 -1.07 5.69 1.67
CA GLY A 9 -0.27 6.90 1.88
C GLY A 9 1.20 6.64 2.21
N GLY A 10 1.62 5.38 2.28
CA GLY A 10 3.04 5.01 2.38
C GLY A 10 3.75 5.11 1.02
N LEU A 11 5.09 5.12 1.05
CA LEU A 11 5.93 5.19 -0.16
C LEU A 11 5.53 4.14 -1.20
N ASP A 12 5.35 2.89 -0.78
CA ASP A 12 5.10 1.76 -1.68
C ASP A 12 3.75 1.91 -2.40
N SER A 13 2.67 2.15 -1.66
CA SER A 13 1.32 2.31 -2.24
C SER A 13 1.21 3.55 -3.13
N SER A 14 1.90 4.64 -2.76
CA SER A 14 1.98 5.85 -3.57
C SER A 14 2.74 5.58 -4.87
N THR A 15 3.85 4.85 -4.82
CA THR A 15 4.59 4.43 -6.01
C THR A 15 3.73 3.58 -6.94
N VAL A 16 2.91 2.68 -6.39
CA VAL A 16 1.99 1.84 -7.18
C VAL A 16 0.89 2.67 -7.84
N LEU A 17 0.37 3.69 -7.18
CA LEU A 17 -0.61 4.60 -7.79
C LEU A 17 -0.03 5.33 -9.01
N TYR A 18 1.18 5.88 -8.86
CA TYR A 18 1.88 6.55 -9.96
C TYR A 18 2.27 5.57 -11.08
N TYR A 19 2.67 4.36 -10.71
CA TYR A 19 2.93 3.28 -11.68
C TYR A 19 1.67 2.92 -12.47
N ALA A 20 0.52 2.73 -11.84
CA ALA A 20 -0.73 2.43 -12.52
C ALA A 20 -1.11 3.55 -13.50
N LYS A 21 -0.97 4.82 -13.09
CA LYS A 21 -1.17 5.97 -13.99
C LYS A 21 -0.20 5.97 -15.17
N SER A 22 1.08 5.71 -14.95
CA SER A 22 2.08 5.65 -16.04
C SER A 22 1.81 4.55 -17.06
N LYS A 23 0.97 3.55 -16.69
CA LYS A 23 0.48 2.50 -17.58
C LYS A 23 -0.86 2.84 -18.27
N GLY A 24 -1.32 4.07 -18.17
CA GLY A 24 -2.54 4.56 -18.82
C GLY A 24 -3.84 4.13 -18.14
N TYR A 25 -3.81 3.73 -16.86
CA TYR A 25 -5.03 3.41 -16.14
C TYR A 25 -5.71 4.68 -15.61
N LYS A 26 -7.04 4.76 -15.75
CA LYS A 26 -7.88 5.65 -14.96
C LYS A 26 -8.00 5.04 -13.56
N CYS A 27 -7.30 5.66 -12.58
CA CYS A 27 -7.15 5.11 -11.25
C CYS A 27 -8.28 5.57 -10.31
N HIS A 28 -8.83 4.61 -9.57
CA HIS A 28 -9.75 4.79 -8.46
C HIS A 28 -9.05 4.32 -7.19
N ALA A 29 -8.61 5.24 -6.33
CA ALA A 29 -7.90 4.91 -5.12
C ALA A 29 -8.86 4.51 -4.00
N LEU A 30 -8.59 3.38 -3.31
CA LEU A 30 -9.24 2.98 -2.08
C LEU A 30 -8.30 3.20 -0.90
N ILE A 31 -8.76 4.00 0.06
CA ILE A 31 -8.07 4.34 1.31
C ILE A 31 -8.87 3.71 2.44
N PHE A 32 -8.22 2.92 3.30
CA PHE A 32 -8.89 2.25 4.42
C PHE A 32 -8.61 2.93 5.75
N ASP A 33 -9.68 3.39 6.42
CA ASP A 33 -9.68 3.72 7.85
C ASP A 33 -10.22 2.50 8.60
N TYR A 34 -9.30 1.68 9.16
CA TYR A 34 -9.64 0.41 9.83
C TYR A 34 -9.34 0.43 11.34
N GLY A 35 -9.27 1.62 11.92
CA GLY A 35 -8.92 1.81 13.33
C GLY A 35 -7.42 1.69 13.60
N GLN A 36 -6.57 1.92 12.60
CA GLN A 36 -5.12 1.91 12.74
C GLN A 36 -4.65 2.92 13.80
N ARG A 37 -3.55 2.58 14.45
CA ARG A 37 -2.95 3.28 15.59
C ARG A 37 -2.85 4.79 15.39
N HIS A 38 -2.62 5.25 14.17
CA HIS A 38 -2.53 6.66 13.83
C HIS A 38 -3.16 6.95 12.46
N ARG A 39 -3.69 8.16 12.33
CA ARG A 39 -4.40 8.59 11.12
C ARG A 39 -3.50 9.39 10.15
N ARG A 40 -2.20 9.48 10.40
CA ARG A 40 -1.29 10.25 9.54
C ARG A 40 -1.20 9.64 8.13
N GLU A 41 -1.20 8.32 8.05
CA GLU A 41 -1.25 7.61 6.76
C GLU A 41 -2.47 8.01 5.92
N LEU A 42 -3.64 8.15 6.54
CA LEU A 42 -4.87 8.55 5.83
C LEU A 42 -4.71 9.96 5.22
N ARG A 43 -4.17 10.90 5.98
CA ARG A 43 -3.90 12.26 5.47
C ARG A 43 -2.91 12.24 4.33
N SER A 44 -1.84 11.46 4.43
CA SER A 44 -0.86 11.25 3.37
C SER A 44 -1.48 10.62 2.12
N ALA A 45 -2.34 9.61 2.28
CA ALA A 45 -3.03 8.98 1.16
C ALA A 45 -3.91 9.99 0.39
N VAL A 46 -4.69 10.79 1.11
CA VAL A 46 -5.52 11.84 0.52
C VAL A 46 -4.65 12.90 -0.16
N ALA A 47 -3.57 13.36 0.48
CA ALA A 47 -2.67 14.37 -0.09
C ALA A 47 -2.02 13.86 -1.40
N VAL A 48 -1.56 12.61 -1.45
CA VAL A 48 -0.99 11.98 -2.65
C VAL A 48 -2.04 11.87 -3.76
N ALA A 49 -3.28 11.47 -3.44
CA ALA A 49 -4.36 11.38 -4.42
C ALA A 49 -4.73 12.76 -5.00
N LEU A 50 -4.82 13.78 -4.14
CA LEU A 50 -5.12 15.17 -4.54
C LEU A 50 -3.98 15.79 -5.38
N ARG A 51 -2.73 15.47 -5.09
CA ARG A 51 -1.58 15.97 -5.87
C ARG A 51 -1.65 15.54 -7.34
N LEU A 52 -2.11 14.31 -7.59
CA LEU A 52 -2.35 13.83 -8.95
C LEU A 52 -3.57 14.49 -9.62
N ARG A 53 -4.51 15.02 -8.83
CA ARG A 53 -5.67 15.73 -9.35
C ARG A 53 -5.32 17.13 -9.85
N SER A 54 -4.42 17.83 -9.16
CA SER A 54 -4.09 19.24 -9.42
C SER A 54 -2.94 19.47 -10.39
N GLY A 55 -2.19 18.44 -10.77
CA GLY A 55 -0.87 18.59 -11.42
C GLY A 55 -0.76 18.19 -12.89
N GLN A 56 -1.83 17.87 -13.61
CA GLN A 56 -1.71 17.45 -15.01
C GLN A 56 -2.66 18.17 -15.95
N ALA A 57 -2.07 18.75 -17.01
CA ALA A 57 -2.77 19.30 -18.17
C ALA A 57 -3.63 18.27 -18.94
N SER A 58 -3.58 16.99 -18.60
CA SER A 58 -4.31 15.88 -19.26
C SER A 58 -5.63 15.48 -18.60
N GLY A 59 -6.19 16.30 -17.72
CA GLY A 59 -7.62 16.22 -17.33
C GLY A 59 -8.11 15.01 -16.52
N GLU A 60 -7.33 13.97 -16.33
CA GLU A 60 -7.77 12.78 -15.60
C GLU A 60 -7.37 12.81 -14.12
N SER A 61 -8.29 13.27 -13.28
CA SER A 61 -8.12 13.25 -11.82
C SER A 61 -8.21 11.82 -11.26
N VAL A 62 -7.38 11.53 -10.24
CA VAL A 62 -7.56 10.32 -9.44
C VAL A 62 -8.79 10.49 -8.55
N GLU A 63 -9.79 9.66 -8.76
CA GLU A 63 -10.90 9.54 -7.84
C GLU A 63 -10.45 8.74 -6.62
N TYR A 64 -10.79 9.17 -5.41
CA TYR A 64 -10.51 8.37 -4.22
C TYR A 64 -11.76 8.19 -3.35
N ARG A 65 -11.80 7.07 -2.64
CA ARG A 65 -12.81 6.77 -1.62
C ARG A 65 -12.14 6.34 -0.33
N VAL A 66 -12.63 6.86 0.78
CA VAL A 66 -12.22 6.41 2.12
C VAL A 66 -13.26 5.40 2.60
N VAL A 67 -12.83 4.16 2.81
CA VAL A 67 -13.66 3.07 3.35
C VAL A 67 -13.37 2.96 4.83
N ARG A 68 -14.38 3.12 5.66
CA ARG A 68 -14.29 2.93 7.10
C ARG A 68 -14.77 1.53 7.46
N ILE A 69 -13.90 0.78 8.13
CA ILE A 69 -14.20 -0.56 8.64
C ILE A 69 -13.71 -0.66 10.08
N ALA A 70 -14.32 -1.52 10.88
CA ALA A 70 -13.84 -1.82 12.22
C ALA A 70 -13.16 -3.20 12.22
N LEU A 71 -11.95 -3.27 12.78
CA LEU A 71 -11.24 -4.52 13.06
C LEU A 71 -11.07 -4.65 14.58
N PRO A 72 -12.13 -5.08 15.32
CA PRO A 72 -12.18 -5.00 16.79
C PRO A 72 -11.34 -6.04 17.52
N TRP A 73 -10.83 -7.02 16.79
CA TRP A 73 -10.10 -8.17 17.34
C TRP A 73 -8.62 -7.90 17.59
N LYS A 74 -8.19 -6.81 18.03
CA LYS A 74 -6.79 -6.54 18.46
C LYS A 74 -5.73 -7.48 17.81
N GLY A 75 -4.67 -7.84 18.53
CA GLY A 75 -3.67 -8.82 18.07
C GLY A 75 -2.57 -8.25 17.15
N SER A 76 -2.54 -6.94 16.95
CA SER A 76 -1.48 -6.25 16.20
C SER A 76 -1.09 -4.95 16.89
N ALA A 77 0.21 -4.64 16.91
CA ALA A 77 0.73 -3.35 17.36
C ALA A 77 0.18 -2.16 16.55
N LEU A 78 -0.37 -2.38 15.39
CA LEU A 78 -1.01 -1.35 14.58
C LEU A 78 -2.48 -1.09 14.95
N LEU A 79 -3.12 -2.01 15.67
CA LEU A 79 -4.51 -1.89 16.14
C LEU A 79 -4.59 -1.66 17.65
N ASP A 80 -3.70 -2.28 18.43
CA ASP A 80 -3.69 -2.19 19.89
C ASP A 80 -2.52 -1.33 20.38
N LYS A 81 -2.85 -0.21 21.01
CA LYS A 81 -1.85 0.71 21.59
C LYS A 81 -1.07 0.11 22.76
N LYS A 82 -1.61 -0.94 23.41
CA LYS A 82 -0.92 -1.67 24.49
C LYS A 82 0.26 -2.51 23.97
N ILE A 83 0.24 -2.93 22.71
CA ILE A 83 1.33 -3.67 22.09
C ILE A 83 2.36 -2.68 21.57
N LYS A 84 3.60 -2.79 22.03
CA LYS A 84 4.71 -1.93 21.56
C LYS A 84 5.05 -2.23 20.09
N VAL A 85 5.24 -1.17 19.31
CA VAL A 85 5.78 -1.30 17.95
C VAL A 85 7.23 -1.72 18.05
N PRO A 86 7.65 -2.81 17.38
CA PRO A 86 9.02 -3.31 17.49
C PRO A 86 10.03 -2.28 16.96
N VAL A 87 11.13 -2.17 17.72
CA VAL A 87 12.31 -1.39 17.37
C VAL A 87 13.44 -2.39 17.16
N LYS A 88 14.00 -2.48 15.97
CA LYS A 88 15.04 -3.46 15.58
C LYS A 88 14.53 -4.91 15.66
N ARG A 89 13.87 -5.35 14.60
CA ARG A 89 13.43 -6.75 14.49
C ARG A 89 14.65 -7.70 14.51
N LYS A 90 14.70 -8.56 15.53
CA LYS A 90 15.74 -9.60 15.67
C LYS A 90 15.24 -11.01 15.30
N PHE A 91 13.93 -11.21 15.06
CA PHE A 91 13.33 -12.54 14.94
C PHE A 91 12.83 -12.83 13.51
N SER A 92 12.99 -14.10 13.11
CA SER A 92 12.26 -14.71 12.01
C SER A 92 10.79 -14.96 12.44
N GLY A 93 9.84 -14.87 11.52
CA GLY A 93 8.43 -15.12 11.82
C GLY A 93 7.52 -13.94 11.56
N ILE A 94 6.25 -14.06 11.95
CA ILE A 94 5.24 -13.02 11.75
C ILE A 94 5.45 -11.89 12.75
N PRO A 95 5.69 -10.64 12.32
CA PRO A 95 5.91 -9.52 13.24
C PRO A 95 4.62 -9.10 13.95
N SER A 96 4.74 -8.51 15.15
CA SER A 96 3.59 -7.98 15.91
C SER A 96 2.84 -6.85 15.19
N THR A 97 3.41 -6.28 14.13
CA THR A 97 2.76 -5.30 13.25
C THR A 97 1.88 -5.93 12.17
N TYR A 98 1.85 -7.26 12.08
CA TYR A 98 0.92 -7.95 11.20
C TYR A 98 -0.52 -7.77 11.70
N VAL A 99 -1.38 -7.25 10.85
CA VAL A 99 -2.83 -7.21 11.10
C VAL A 99 -3.43 -8.45 10.45
N PRO A 100 -4.07 -9.36 11.21
CA PRO A 100 -4.56 -10.62 10.68
C PRO A 100 -5.41 -10.47 9.42
N ALA A 101 -5.01 -11.16 8.35
CA ALA A 101 -5.70 -11.19 7.05
C ALA A 101 -6.04 -9.83 6.43
N ARG A 102 -5.31 -8.76 6.78
CA ARG A 102 -5.64 -7.39 6.35
C ARG A 102 -5.70 -7.26 4.83
N ASN A 103 -4.70 -7.81 4.12
CA ASN A 103 -4.69 -7.72 2.65
C ASN A 103 -5.82 -8.55 2.03
N THR A 104 -6.25 -9.65 2.65
CA THR A 104 -7.44 -10.41 2.22
C THR A 104 -8.69 -9.54 2.30
N ILE A 105 -8.91 -8.86 3.43
CA ILE A 105 -10.05 -7.96 3.65
C ILE A 105 -10.03 -6.83 2.61
N PHE A 106 -8.90 -6.15 2.47
CA PHE A 106 -8.77 -5.00 1.56
C PHE A 106 -8.92 -5.39 0.09
N LEU A 107 -8.39 -6.54 -0.31
CA LEU A 107 -8.57 -7.06 -1.66
C LEU A 107 -10.02 -7.47 -1.93
N SER A 108 -10.74 -7.98 -0.95
CA SER A 108 -12.17 -8.30 -1.10
C SER A 108 -13.00 -7.05 -1.33
N PHE A 109 -12.78 -5.98 -0.56
CA PHE A 109 -13.41 -4.68 -0.81
C PHE A 109 -13.01 -4.10 -2.17
N ALA A 110 -11.72 -4.16 -2.52
CA ALA A 110 -11.24 -3.68 -3.81
C ALA A 110 -11.83 -4.46 -4.98
N LEU A 111 -12.03 -5.76 -4.81
CA LEU A 111 -12.65 -6.63 -5.81
C LEU A 111 -14.12 -6.27 -6.03
N SER A 112 -14.89 -6.13 -4.94
CA SER A 112 -16.28 -5.70 -5.01
C SER A 112 -16.41 -4.34 -5.70
N TYR A 113 -15.56 -3.38 -5.33
CA TYR A 113 -15.57 -2.06 -5.95
C TYR A 113 -15.13 -2.11 -7.42
N ALA A 114 -14.09 -2.88 -7.74
CA ALA A 114 -13.60 -3.04 -9.11
C ALA A 114 -14.68 -3.64 -10.04
N GLU A 115 -15.42 -4.63 -9.53
CA GLU A 115 -16.55 -5.22 -10.26
C GLU A 115 -17.65 -4.19 -10.50
N ALA A 116 -18.04 -3.43 -9.47
CA ALA A 116 -19.09 -2.42 -9.54
C ALA A 116 -18.80 -1.31 -10.57
N ILE A 117 -17.54 -0.87 -10.69
CA ILE A 117 -17.15 0.21 -11.62
C ILE A 117 -16.64 -0.30 -12.98
N GLY A 118 -16.61 -1.61 -13.19
CA GLY A 118 -16.09 -2.24 -14.41
C GLY A 118 -14.58 -2.10 -14.59
N ALA A 119 -13.82 -2.01 -13.50
CA ALA A 119 -12.36 -1.95 -13.54
C ALA A 119 -11.76 -3.28 -14.06
N LYS A 120 -10.58 -3.18 -14.68
CA LYS A 120 -9.88 -4.34 -15.26
C LYS A 120 -8.72 -4.83 -14.40
N ALA A 121 -8.29 -4.03 -13.41
CA ALA A 121 -7.18 -4.37 -12.54
C ALA A 121 -7.37 -3.81 -11.13
N ILE A 122 -6.76 -4.51 -10.16
CA ILE A 122 -6.57 -4.07 -8.76
C ILE A 122 -5.07 -4.01 -8.52
N PHE A 123 -4.57 -2.84 -8.13
CA PHE A 123 -3.17 -2.63 -7.79
C PHE A 123 -2.96 -2.59 -6.28
N ILE A 124 -1.90 -3.26 -5.81
CA ILE A 124 -1.52 -3.31 -4.40
C ILE A 124 -0.01 -3.12 -4.23
N GLY A 125 0.39 -2.30 -3.24
CA GLY A 125 1.77 -1.99 -2.89
C GLY A 125 2.42 -3.01 -1.95
N ALA A 126 2.15 -4.31 -2.14
CA ALA A 126 2.78 -5.36 -1.35
C ALA A 126 4.23 -5.57 -1.78
N ASN A 127 5.10 -5.83 -0.79
CA ASN A 127 6.50 -6.17 -0.98
C ASN A 127 6.83 -7.43 -0.18
N ALA A 128 7.37 -8.46 -0.84
CA ALA A 128 7.71 -9.73 -0.21
C ALA A 128 9.15 -9.76 0.34
N ILE A 129 10.03 -8.89 -0.14
CA ILE A 129 11.44 -8.86 0.24
C ILE A 129 11.60 -8.19 1.60
N ASP A 130 11.04 -6.98 1.77
CA ASP A 130 11.17 -6.20 3.01
C ASP A 130 10.26 -6.73 4.13
N TYR A 131 9.13 -7.35 3.75
CA TYR A 131 8.08 -7.84 4.67
C TYR A 131 7.85 -9.36 4.52
N SER A 132 8.93 -10.12 4.37
CA SER A 132 8.88 -11.58 4.15
C SER A 132 8.09 -12.35 5.23
N GLY A 133 7.89 -11.75 6.43
CA GLY A 133 7.09 -12.34 7.50
C GLY A 133 5.58 -12.24 7.35
N TYR A 134 5.07 -11.43 6.41
CA TYR A 134 3.61 -11.30 6.24
C TYR A 134 3.09 -12.35 5.25
N PRO A 135 2.22 -13.30 5.69
CA PRO A 135 1.70 -14.36 4.82
C PRO A 135 0.96 -13.80 3.60
N ASP A 136 0.21 -12.71 3.80
CA ASP A 136 -0.62 -12.03 2.82
C ASP A 136 0.15 -11.01 1.93
N CYS A 137 1.50 -11.06 1.96
CA CYS A 137 2.38 -10.36 1.04
C CYS A 137 3.19 -11.31 0.13
N ARG A 138 2.97 -12.62 0.22
CA ARG A 138 3.71 -13.63 -0.55
C ARG A 138 3.13 -13.81 -1.96
N PRO A 139 3.94 -14.17 -2.96
CA PRO A 139 3.45 -14.43 -4.33
C PRO A 139 2.33 -15.47 -4.40
N GLN A 140 2.41 -16.53 -3.58
CA GLN A 140 1.40 -17.58 -3.52
C GLN A 140 0.03 -17.04 -3.08
N PHE A 141 0.01 -16.09 -2.13
CA PHE A 141 -1.22 -15.46 -1.69
C PHE A 141 -1.94 -14.76 -2.87
N PHE A 142 -1.22 -13.95 -3.63
CA PHE A 142 -1.81 -13.25 -4.79
C PHE A 142 -2.27 -14.20 -5.89
N LYS A 143 -1.51 -15.30 -6.13
CA LYS A 143 -1.91 -16.35 -7.05
C LYS A 143 -3.22 -17.04 -6.61
N SER A 144 -3.35 -17.33 -5.32
CA SER A 144 -4.57 -17.92 -4.75
C SER A 144 -5.74 -16.94 -4.80
N PHE A 145 -5.53 -15.66 -4.45
CA PHE A 145 -6.59 -14.66 -4.51
C PHE A 145 -7.04 -14.40 -5.96
N GLN A 146 -6.15 -14.50 -6.95
CA GLN A 146 -6.52 -14.42 -8.37
C GLN A 146 -7.48 -15.57 -8.76
N LYS A 147 -7.33 -16.77 -8.18
CA LYS A 147 -8.29 -17.87 -8.37
C LYS A 147 -9.66 -17.55 -7.75
N VAL A 148 -9.68 -16.92 -6.57
CA VAL A 148 -10.93 -16.44 -5.94
C VAL A 148 -11.69 -15.50 -6.88
N ILE A 149 -11.00 -14.56 -7.54
CA ILE A 149 -11.62 -13.67 -8.53
C ILE A 149 -12.24 -14.48 -9.67
N GLN A 150 -11.51 -15.43 -10.21
CA GLN A 150 -11.94 -16.22 -11.36
C GLN A 150 -13.16 -17.11 -11.08
N THR A 151 -13.27 -17.60 -9.85
CA THR A 151 -14.32 -18.56 -9.46
C THR A 151 -15.47 -17.90 -8.72
N GLY A 152 -15.21 -16.86 -7.96
CA GLY A 152 -16.14 -16.26 -7.00
C GLY A 152 -16.80 -14.95 -7.45
N THR A 153 -16.55 -14.47 -8.69
CA THR A 153 -17.11 -13.20 -9.16
C THR A 153 -17.67 -13.29 -10.57
N LYS A 154 -18.57 -12.37 -10.91
CA LYS A 154 -19.06 -12.19 -12.27
C LYS A 154 -17.97 -11.67 -13.21
N ALA A 155 -17.10 -10.80 -12.72
CA ALA A 155 -16.01 -10.16 -13.48
C ALA A 155 -14.71 -10.96 -13.41
N LYS A 156 -14.74 -12.23 -13.82
CA LYS A 156 -13.66 -13.24 -13.77
C LYS A 156 -12.29 -12.77 -14.33
N LYS A 157 -12.25 -11.69 -15.12
CA LYS A 157 -11.05 -11.20 -15.83
C LYS A 157 -10.32 -10.07 -15.11
N ILE A 158 -10.78 -9.61 -13.93
CA ILE A 158 -10.06 -8.61 -13.14
C ILE A 158 -8.71 -9.19 -12.72
N LYS A 159 -7.62 -8.43 -12.95
CA LYS A 159 -6.26 -8.86 -12.61
C LYS A 159 -5.77 -8.20 -11.32
N ILE A 160 -5.13 -8.95 -10.43
CA ILE A 160 -4.34 -8.40 -9.32
C ILE A 160 -2.94 -8.11 -9.83
N ILE A 161 -2.44 -6.88 -9.56
CA ILE A 161 -1.13 -6.42 -9.97
C ILE A 161 -0.39 -5.89 -8.74
N ALA A 162 0.70 -6.57 -8.37
CA ALA A 162 1.59 -6.20 -7.27
C ALA A 162 3.00 -5.90 -7.83
N PRO A 163 3.21 -4.71 -8.43
CA PRO A 163 4.42 -4.44 -9.22
C PRO A 163 5.69 -4.36 -8.38
N LEU A 164 5.56 -4.15 -7.06
CA LEU A 164 6.70 -4.02 -6.15
C LEU A 164 7.09 -5.32 -5.44
N LEU A 165 6.39 -6.41 -5.73
CA LEU A 165 6.44 -7.64 -4.94
C LEU A 165 7.85 -8.23 -4.79
N ARG A 166 8.67 -8.08 -5.83
CA ARG A 166 10.06 -8.60 -5.90
C ARG A 166 11.12 -7.51 -5.93
N LEU A 167 10.77 -6.26 -5.60
CA LEU A 167 11.71 -5.15 -5.60
C LEU A 167 12.30 -4.94 -4.20
N THR A 168 13.59 -4.63 -4.12
CA THR A 168 14.22 -4.11 -2.91
C THR A 168 13.75 -2.69 -2.63
N LYS A 169 13.90 -2.20 -1.39
CA LYS A 169 13.49 -0.83 -1.05
C LYS A 169 14.23 0.23 -1.89
N ALA A 170 15.50 0.02 -2.21
CA ALA A 170 16.25 0.91 -3.10
C ALA A 170 15.65 0.96 -4.52
N GLN A 171 15.24 -0.19 -5.06
CA GLN A 171 14.58 -0.26 -6.36
C GLN A 171 13.21 0.43 -6.33
N ILE A 172 12.45 0.30 -5.22
CA ILE A 172 11.19 1.00 -5.03
C ILE A 172 11.40 2.51 -4.98
N VAL A 173 12.42 3.00 -4.25
CA VAL A 173 12.78 4.42 -4.21
C VAL A 173 13.16 4.90 -5.61
N ARG A 174 14.02 4.18 -6.34
CA ARG A 174 14.38 4.51 -7.71
C ARG A 174 13.16 4.63 -8.63
N LEU A 175 12.23 3.69 -8.53
CA LEU A 175 10.98 3.73 -9.28
C LEU A 175 10.11 4.93 -8.89
N ALA A 176 10.00 5.24 -7.59
CA ALA A 176 9.26 6.38 -7.08
C ALA A 176 9.83 7.71 -7.64
N MET A 177 11.14 7.87 -7.60
CA MET A 177 11.82 9.06 -8.14
C MET A 177 11.62 9.18 -9.66
N LYS A 178 11.81 8.09 -10.41
CA LYS A 178 11.55 8.06 -11.85
C LYS A 178 10.11 8.46 -12.21
N LEU A 179 9.15 8.04 -11.41
CA LEU A 179 7.73 8.34 -11.60
C LEU A 179 7.33 9.70 -11.00
N LYS A 180 8.25 10.46 -10.42
CA LYS A 180 8.01 11.75 -9.77
C LYS A 180 6.94 11.67 -8.67
N VAL A 181 6.99 10.59 -7.87
CA VAL A 181 6.12 10.45 -6.69
C VAL A 181 6.46 11.54 -5.68
N PRO A 182 5.49 12.29 -5.13
CA PRO A 182 5.72 13.29 -4.09
C PRO A 182 6.07 12.59 -2.77
N VAL A 183 7.31 12.14 -2.64
CA VAL A 183 7.77 11.32 -1.52
C VAL A 183 7.69 12.03 -0.17
N GLU A 184 7.73 13.37 -0.19
CA GLU A 184 7.53 14.26 0.96
C GLU A 184 6.11 14.18 1.54
N LEU A 185 5.12 13.86 0.72
CA LEU A 185 3.73 13.66 1.17
C LEU A 185 3.47 12.27 1.74
N THR A 186 4.40 11.32 1.54
CA THR A 186 4.22 9.94 1.97
C THR A 186 4.62 9.72 3.43
N TRP A 187 3.88 8.84 4.12
CA TRP A 187 4.14 8.52 5.52
C TRP A 187 4.37 7.02 5.71
N SER A 188 5.44 6.65 6.41
CA SER A 188 5.79 5.24 6.66
C SER A 188 5.88 4.87 8.13
N CYS A 189 6.04 5.84 9.04
CA CYS A 189 6.26 5.58 10.46
C CYS A 189 5.06 4.95 11.16
N TYR A 190 5.27 3.83 11.84
CA TYR A 190 4.25 3.11 12.60
C TYR A 190 3.83 3.80 13.91
N GLN A 191 4.65 4.72 14.44
CA GLN A 191 4.36 5.43 15.70
C GLN A 191 3.35 6.58 15.53
N GLY A 192 3.25 7.17 14.35
CA GLY A 192 2.26 8.21 14.03
C GLY A 192 2.46 9.55 14.73
N GLY A 193 3.66 9.88 15.16
CA GLY A 193 4.00 11.17 15.76
C GLY A 193 3.95 12.35 14.77
N LYS A 194 4.34 13.54 15.23
CA LYS A 194 4.50 14.72 14.36
C LYS A 194 5.60 14.49 13.33
N GLU A 195 6.71 13.88 13.76
CA GLU A 195 7.84 13.49 12.92
C GLU A 195 8.00 11.96 12.89
N PRO A 196 8.63 11.40 11.85
CA PRO A 196 8.98 9.98 11.81
C PRO A 196 9.92 9.64 12.98
N CYS A 197 9.66 8.52 13.67
CA CYS A 197 10.45 8.13 14.85
C CYS A 197 11.89 7.68 14.53
N GLY A 198 12.24 7.44 13.26
CA GLY A 198 13.55 6.96 12.82
C GLY A 198 13.90 5.52 13.20
N VAL A 199 13.24 4.93 14.22
CA VAL A 199 13.67 3.67 14.84
C VAL A 199 12.81 2.44 14.53
N CYS A 200 11.54 2.62 14.15
CA CYS A 200 10.70 1.47 13.76
C CYS A 200 11.15 0.88 12.42
N ASP A 201 10.82 -0.38 12.18
CA ASP A 201 11.26 -1.10 10.98
C ASP A 201 10.91 -0.36 9.69
N SER A 202 9.72 0.25 9.61
CA SER A 202 9.30 0.98 8.43
C SER A 202 10.13 2.26 8.18
N CYS A 203 10.49 3.01 9.24
CA CYS A 203 11.39 4.16 9.12
C CYS A 203 12.77 3.72 8.64
N ARG A 204 13.34 2.68 9.25
CA ARG A 204 14.68 2.17 8.90
C ARG A 204 14.75 1.63 7.47
N LEU A 205 13.72 0.89 7.04
CA LEU A 205 13.65 0.42 5.66
C LEU A 205 13.55 1.57 4.66
N ARG A 206 12.75 2.59 4.97
CA ARG A 206 12.64 3.80 4.17
C ARG A 206 13.98 4.52 4.07
N GLU A 207 14.62 4.81 5.18
CA GLU A 207 15.92 5.46 5.26
C GLU A 207 17.00 4.69 4.49
N LYS A 208 17.10 3.38 4.72
CA LYS A 208 18.00 2.50 3.98
C LYS A 208 17.76 2.57 2.47
N GLY A 209 16.50 2.59 2.04
CA GLY A 209 16.13 2.68 0.63
C GLY A 209 16.64 3.97 -0.02
N PHE A 210 16.44 5.12 0.63
CA PHE A 210 16.92 6.42 0.13
C PHE A 210 18.45 6.53 0.19
N SER A 211 19.08 6.07 1.28
CA SER A 211 20.55 6.05 1.39
C SER A 211 21.22 5.25 0.25
N LEU A 212 20.68 4.06 -0.05
CA LEU A 212 21.19 3.25 -1.15
C LEU A 212 20.91 3.86 -2.54
N TYR A 213 19.79 4.55 -2.69
CA TYR A 213 19.49 5.28 -3.92
C TYR A 213 20.50 6.42 -4.15
N ASN A 214 20.74 7.25 -3.13
CA ASN A 214 21.65 8.40 -3.23
C ASN A 214 23.11 8.00 -3.47
N LYS A 215 23.54 6.81 -3.01
CA LYS A 215 24.90 6.27 -3.28
C LYS A 215 25.06 5.75 -4.70
N ALA A 216 23.98 5.49 -5.41
CA ALA A 216 23.98 4.92 -6.76
C ALA A 216 23.53 5.91 -7.84
N ALA A 217 23.18 7.14 -7.45
CA ALA A 217 22.87 8.27 -8.32
C ALA A 217 24.09 9.14 -8.50
#